data_a49b04d42e59ae4d76521690fa9b4a92
#
_entry.id   a49b04d42e59ae4d76521690fa9b4a92
#
_cell.length_a   1.000
_cell.length_b   1.000
_cell.length_c   1.000
_cell.angle_alpha   90.00
_cell.angle_beta   90.00
_cell.angle_gamma   90.00
#
_symmetry.space_group_name_H-M   'P 1'
#
loop_
_entity.id
_entity.type
_entity.pdbx_description
1 polymer ?
#
loop_
_entity_poly.entity_id
_entity_poly.type
_entity_poly.pdbx_seq_one_letter_code
_entity_poly.pdbx_strand_id
1 'polypeptide(L)'
;MKEKMFKSLILTCILVLVTSCKEQKSQTAGSDYKTQKVTLSDRTVYSTFSATIQGKQDVGVYPQISGLITAVLVKEGAAVKKGQTLFIIDQVPYKAALRTAKANVEVAEASVATAKMTVDSKEELFKENVVSQFDLQTARNSLRSANATLAQAQAELLNARNNLSYTVIKSPVDGIAGMSSYRVGDLVSSSMSSPMISVSDNSEMYAYFSMTEKQILALSR
;
A
#
# COMPACT_ATOMS: atom_id res chain seq x y z
N MET A 1 62.74 55.36 86.66
CA MET A 1 62.75 53.96 86.04
C MET A 1 61.67 53.71 85.06
N LYS A 2 60.49 54.37 85.11
CA LYS A 2 59.39 54.10 84.18
C LYS A 2 59.58 54.56 82.76
N GLU A 3 60.31 55.63 82.47
CA GLU A 3 60.58 56.16 81.15
C GLU A 3 61.48 55.28 80.25
N LYS A 4 62.48 54.65 80.90
CA LYS A 4 63.36 53.73 80.16
C LYS A 4 62.71 52.44 79.76
N MET A 5 61.75 51.94 80.58
CA MET A 5 60.97 50.76 80.22
C MET A 5 59.96 51.00 79.09
N PHE A 6 59.41 52.23 79.06
CA PHE A 6 58.42 52.57 77.98
C PHE A 6 59.13 52.73 76.59
N LYS A 7 60.35 53.32 76.60
CA LYS A 7 61.20 53.45 75.39
C LYS A 7 61.65 52.07 74.87
N SER A 8 61.99 51.18 75.81
CA SER A 8 62.43 49.82 75.46
C SER A 8 61.21 49.01 74.89
N LEU A 9 60.04 49.23 75.44
CA LEU A 9 58.81 48.55 74.94
C LEU A 9 58.42 49.03 73.54
N ILE A 10 58.55 50.33 73.28
CA ILE A 10 58.29 50.89 71.97
C ILE A 10 59.30 50.40 70.92
N LEU A 11 60.58 50.31 71.31
CA LEU A 11 61.64 49.85 70.42
C LEU A 11 61.47 48.37 70.03
N THR A 12 61.05 47.52 70.99
CA THR A 12 60.71 46.12 70.72
C THR A 12 59.46 45.95 69.86
N CYS A 13 58.47 46.81 70.01
CA CYS A 13 57.25 46.76 69.18
C CYS A 13 57.54 47.19 67.74
N ILE A 14 58.47 48.18 67.55
CA ILE A 14 58.86 48.59 66.19
C ILE A 14 59.76 47.51 65.53
N LEU A 15 60.57 46.77 66.30
CA LEU A 15 61.41 45.69 65.75
C LEU A 15 60.56 44.49 65.25
N VAL A 16 59.40 44.22 65.90
CA VAL A 16 58.48 43.13 65.48
C VAL A 16 57.68 43.48 64.22
N LEU A 17 57.48 44.80 64.01
CA LEU A 17 56.75 45.25 62.82
C LEU A 17 57.56 45.17 61.51
N VAL A 18 58.86 45.11 61.56
CA VAL A 18 59.74 45.08 60.38
C VAL A 18 59.98 43.66 59.88
N THR A 19 59.65 42.61 60.64
CA THR A 19 59.83 41.20 60.23
C THR A 19 58.61 40.59 59.56
N SER A 20 57.54 41.37 59.36
CA SER A 20 56.25 40.86 58.77
C SER A 20 56.14 41.01 57.27
N CYS A 21 57.15 41.43 56.55
CA CYS A 21 57.16 41.34 55.10
C CYS A 21 57.79 40.03 54.63
N LYS A 22 57.05 38.95 54.82
CA LYS A 22 57.35 37.71 54.11
C LYS A 22 56.66 37.82 52.74
N GLU A 23 57.40 38.05 51.66
CA GLU A 23 56.95 37.93 50.28
C GLU A 23 56.30 36.59 50.14
N GLN A 24 55.00 36.61 50.10
CA GLN A 24 54.18 35.45 49.66
C GLN A 24 54.43 35.35 48.17
N LYS A 25 55.40 34.54 47.74
CA LYS A 25 55.48 34.08 46.38
C LYS A 25 54.09 33.49 46.01
N SER A 26 53.34 34.22 45.22
CA SER A 26 52.18 33.69 44.56
C SER A 26 52.66 32.46 43.79
N GLN A 27 52.46 31.29 44.37
CA GLN A 27 52.50 30.08 43.57
C GLN A 27 51.34 30.18 42.57
N THR A 28 51.65 30.73 41.42
CA THR A 28 50.83 30.46 40.24
C THR A 28 50.83 28.93 40.11
N ALA A 29 49.83 28.30 40.65
CA ALA A 29 49.53 26.89 40.34
C ALA A 29 49.42 26.82 38.84
N GLY A 30 50.50 26.59 38.17
CA GLY A 30 50.50 26.18 36.78
C GLY A 30 49.71 24.89 36.75
N SER A 31 48.44 25.00 36.39
CA SER A 31 47.68 23.82 36.06
C SER A 31 48.44 23.21 34.87
N ASP A 32 49.17 22.16 35.15
CA ASP A 32 49.76 21.32 34.10
C ASP A 32 48.62 20.69 33.31
N TYR A 33 48.17 21.42 32.32
CA TYR A 33 47.24 20.88 31.35
C TYR A 33 48.01 19.89 30.47
N LYS A 34 47.58 18.65 30.48
CA LYS A 34 48.09 17.67 29.53
C LYS A 34 47.74 18.12 28.12
N THR A 35 48.73 18.58 27.39
CA THR A 35 48.58 18.95 26.00
C THR A 35 48.85 17.72 25.15
N GLN A 36 47.97 17.46 24.20
CA GLN A 36 48.12 16.41 23.19
C GLN A 36 48.40 17.08 21.86
N LYS A 37 49.43 16.65 21.18
CA LYS A 37 49.74 17.10 19.84
C LYS A 37 48.70 16.50 18.89
N VAL A 38 47.88 17.35 18.27
CA VAL A 38 46.93 16.94 17.27
C VAL A 38 47.66 16.78 15.94
N THR A 39 47.70 15.59 15.43
CA THR A 39 48.19 15.27 14.09
C THR A 39 47.04 15.09 13.13
N LEU A 40 47.19 15.59 11.91
CA LEU A 40 46.24 15.29 10.84
C LEU A 40 46.29 13.78 10.53
N SER A 41 45.15 13.13 10.62
CA SER A 41 45.01 11.73 10.20
C SER A 41 43.75 11.59 9.36
N ASP A 42 43.85 10.85 8.28
CA ASP A 42 42.70 10.50 7.48
C ASP A 42 41.80 9.55 8.28
N ARG A 43 40.59 9.96 8.54
CA ARG A 43 39.56 9.12 9.20
C ARG A 43 38.30 9.11 8.34
N THR A 44 37.82 7.93 8.10
CA THR A 44 36.48 7.75 7.48
C THR A 44 35.42 8.07 8.53
N VAL A 45 34.59 9.06 8.23
CA VAL A 45 33.44 9.43 9.07
C VAL A 45 32.20 8.75 8.47
N TYR A 46 31.58 7.92 9.27
CA TYR A 46 30.31 7.27 8.89
C TYR A 46 29.13 8.07 9.43
N SER A 47 28.16 8.35 8.56
CA SER A 47 26.87 8.88 8.95
C SER A 47 25.82 7.80 8.75
N THR A 48 25.02 7.55 9.78
CA THR A 48 23.93 6.56 9.71
C THR A 48 22.60 7.29 9.50
N PHE A 49 21.80 6.76 8.60
CA PHE A 49 20.47 7.27 8.31
C PHE A 49 19.45 6.15 8.52
N SER A 50 18.33 6.46 9.16
CA SER A 50 17.20 5.55 9.20
C SER A 50 16.57 5.49 7.82
N ALA A 51 16.43 4.28 7.27
CA ALA A 51 15.83 4.05 5.97
C ALA A 51 14.65 3.08 6.10
N THR A 52 13.58 3.33 5.34
CA THR A 52 12.49 2.38 5.13
C THR A 52 12.76 1.65 3.82
N ILE A 53 12.83 0.32 3.88
CA ILE A 53 13.01 -0.52 2.71
C ILE A 53 11.62 -0.95 2.22
N GLN A 54 11.36 -0.74 0.94
CA GLN A 54 10.12 -1.16 0.26
C GLN A 54 10.47 -1.92 -1.00
N GLY A 55 9.62 -2.89 -1.38
CA GLY A 55 9.72 -3.54 -2.67
C GLY A 55 9.39 -2.56 -3.81
N LYS A 56 9.72 -2.95 -5.02
CA LYS A 56 9.44 -2.16 -6.24
C LYS A 56 7.95 -1.80 -6.33
N GLN A 57 7.08 -2.73 -5.93
CA GLN A 57 5.65 -2.54 -5.93
C GLN A 57 5.00 -3.38 -4.83
N ASP A 58 4.30 -2.72 -3.92
CA ASP A 58 3.48 -3.35 -2.89
C ASP A 58 2.01 -3.20 -3.27
N VAL A 59 1.33 -4.31 -3.55
CA VAL A 59 -0.07 -4.30 -3.99
C VAL A 59 -0.95 -4.99 -2.97
N GLY A 60 -1.89 -4.24 -2.39
CA GLY A 60 -2.96 -4.80 -1.57
C GLY A 60 -4.01 -5.50 -2.43
N VAL A 61 -4.30 -6.75 -2.11
CA VAL A 61 -5.31 -7.56 -2.81
C VAL A 61 -6.63 -7.45 -2.06
N TYR A 62 -7.64 -6.89 -2.74
CA TYR A 62 -8.99 -6.70 -2.20
C TYR A 62 -9.99 -7.60 -2.90
N PRO A 63 -11.02 -8.11 -2.18
CA PRO A 63 -12.12 -8.82 -2.81
C PRO A 63 -13.02 -7.83 -3.56
N GLN A 64 -13.49 -8.21 -4.74
CA GLN A 64 -14.44 -7.39 -5.52
C GLN A 64 -15.90 -7.78 -5.26
N ILE A 65 -16.12 -8.88 -4.54
CA ILE A 65 -17.42 -9.40 -4.15
C ILE A 65 -17.43 -9.83 -2.69
N SER A 66 -18.61 -9.98 -2.13
CA SER A 66 -18.80 -10.42 -0.75
C SER A 66 -19.09 -11.92 -0.68
N GLY A 67 -18.61 -12.59 0.36
CA GLY A 67 -18.88 -14.01 0.60
C GLY A 67 -17.91 -14.64 1.60
N LEU A 68 -18.15 -15.92 1.93
CA LEU A 68 -17.29 -16.69 2.81
C LEU A 68 -16.05 -17.21 2.04
N ILE A 69 -14.89 -17.19 2.69
CA ILE A 69 -13.69 -17.83 2.14
C ILE A 69 -13.84 -19.34 2.25
N THR A 70 -13.81 -20.05 1.12
CA THR A 70 -13.88 -21.51 1.08
C THR A 70 -12.49 -22.17 1.02
N ALA A 71 -11.49 -21.48 0.47
CA ALA A 71 -10.11 -21.97 0.43
C ALA A 71 -9.10 -20.84 0.47
N VAL A 72 -7.98 -21.08 1.17
CA VAL A 72 -6.78 -20.24 1.19
C VAL A 72 -5.66 -21.09 0.58
N LEU A 73 -5.15 -20.69 -0.58
CA LEU A 73 -4.19 -21.45 -1.39
C LEU A 73 -2.77 -20.87 -1.32
N VAL A 74 -2.60 -19.77 -0.61
CA VAL A 74 -1.32 -19.09 -0.43
C VAL A 74 -0.86 -19.26 1.01
N LYS A 75 0.46 -19.44 1.19
CA LYS A 75 1.11 -19.37 2.51
C LYS A 75 1.77 -18.02 2.67
N GLU A 76 1.74 -17.51 3.88
CA GLU A 76 2.45 -16.28 4.24
C GLU A 76 3.94 -16.43 3.96
N GLY A 77 4.56 -15.41 3.37
CA GLY A 77 5.96 -15.44 2.96
C GLY A 77 6.27 -16.24 1.71
N ALA A 78 5.27 -16.88 1.08
CA ALA A 78 5.51 -17.69 -0.12
C ALA A 78 5.65 -16.80 -1.36
N ALA A 79 6.51 -17.23 -2.30
CA ALA A 79 6.57 -16.63 -3.62
C ALA A 79 5.31 -16.97 -4.43
N VAL A 80 4.72 -15.96 -5.03
CA VAL A 80 3.51 -16.07 -5.86
C VAL A 80 3.76 -15.46 -7.23
N LYS A 81 3.08 -16.01 -8.25
CA LYS A 81 3.13 -15.51 -9.62
C LYS A 81 1.87 -14.72 -9.94
N LYS A 82 2.00 -13.75 -10.83
CA LYS A 82 0.86 -13.02 -11.40
C LYS A 82 -0.18 -14.00 -11.96
N GLY A 83 -1.43 -13.81 -11.56
CA GLY A 83 -2.54 -14.71 -11.94
C GLY A 83 -2.67 -15.97 -11.08
N GLN A 84 -1.74 -16.25 -10.16
CA GLN A 84 -1.85 -17.37 -9.21
C GLN A 84 -3.02 -17.13 -8.26
N THR A 85 -3.83 -18.17 -8.05
CA THR A 85 -4.97 -18.11 -7.12
C THR A 85 -4.49 -18.07 -5.67
N LEU A 86 -4.97 -17.09 -4.92
CA LEU A 86 -4.63 -16.87 -3.51
C LEU A 86 -5.77 -17.34 -2.59
N PHE A 87 -7.00 -16.91 -2.91
CA PHE A 87 -8.21 -17.24 -2.14
C PHE A 87 -9.34 -17.66 -3.07
N ILE A 88 -10.26 -18.44 -2.54
CA ILE A 88 -11.52 -18.79 -3.21
C ILE A 88 -12.66 -18.41 -2.27
N ILE A 89 -13.57 -17.57 -2.76
CA ILE A 89 -14.82 -17.22 -2.08
C ILE A 89 -15.89 -18.21 -2.51
N ASP A 90 -16.92 -18.42 -1.70
CA ASP A 90 -18.03 -19.32 -2.01
C ASP A 90 -18.64 -19.02 -3.39
N GLN A 91 -18.53 -20.00 -4.27
CA GLN A 91 -18.96 -19.89 -5.68
C GLN A 91 -20.41 -20.32 -5.91
N VAL A 92 -21.04 -20.97 -4.92
CA VAL A 92 -22.37 -21.59 -5.11
C VAL A 92 -23.42 -20.57 -5.59
N PRO A 93 -23.61 -19.42 -4.89
CA PRO A 93 -24.60 -18.44 -5.34
C PRO A 93 -24.28 -17.84 -6.70
N TYR A 94 -23.00 -17.59 -6.99
CA TYR A 94 -22.56 -17.00 -8.26
C TYR A 94 -22.69 -17.98 -9.45
N LYS A 95 -22.44 -19.27 -9.22
CA LYS A 95 -22.70 -20.32 -10.23
C LYS A 95 -24.19 -20.47 -10.51
N ALA A 96 -25.05 -20.35 -9.49
CA ALA A 96 -26.50 -20.37 -9.68
C ALA A 96 -26.96 -19.15 -10.50
N ALA A 97 -26.50 -17.93 -10.16
CA ALA A 97 -26.78 -16.70 -10.90
C ALA A 97 -26.33 -16.79 -12.37
N LEU A 98 -25.12 -17.33 -12.62
CA LEU A 98 -24.64 -17.56 -14.00
C LEU A 98 -25.55 -18.51 -14.78
N ARG A 99 -26.01 -19.61 -14.16
CA ARG A 99 -26.90 -20.56 -14.79
C ARG A 99 -28.24 -19.91 -15.16
N THR A 100 -28.82 -19.11 -14.25
CA THR A 100 -30.04 -18.37 -14.50
C THR A 100 -29.88 -17.38 -15.65
N ALA A 101 -28.80 -16.58 -15.63
CA ALA A 101 -28.52 -15.62 -16.72
C ALA A 101 -28.33 -16.31 -18.07
N LYS A 102 -27.68 -17.49 -18.09
CA LYS A 102 -27.53 -18.28 -19.30
C LYS A 102 -28.89 -18.76 -19.84
N ALA A 103 -29.77 -19.26 -18.97
CA ALA A 103 -31.12 -19.66 -19.38
C ALA A 103 -31.93 -18.48 -19.92
N ASN A 104 -31.79 -17.28 -19.35
CA ASN A 104 -32.48 -16.08 -19.87
C ASN A 104 -32.00 -15.71 -21.27
N VAL A 105 -30.72 -15.89 -21.59
CA VAL A 105 -30.21 -15.70 -22.96
C VAL A 105 -30.85 -16.72 -23.93
N GLU A 106 -30.94 -18.00 -23.55
CA GLU A 106 -31.56 -19.03 -24.37
C GLU A 106 -33.04 -18.70 -24.66
N VAL A 107 -33.80 -18.21 -23.67
CA VAL A 107 -35.19 -17.75 -23.85
C VAL A 107 -35.25 -16.54 -24.78
N ALA A 108 -34.37 -15.57 -24.63
CA ALA A 108 -34.34 -14.39 -25.50
C ALA A 108 -33.94 -14.75 -26.94
N GLU A 109 -33.01 -15.68 -27.15
CA GLU A 109 -32.64 -16.21 -28.47
C GLU A 109 -33.82 -16.89 -29.17
N ALA A 110 -34.58 -17.71 -28.43
CA ALA A 110 -35.80 -18.33 -28.96
C ALA A 110 -36.88 -17.28 -29.37
N SER A 111 -37.00 -16.20 -28.57
CA SER A 111 -37.91 -15.09 -28.90
C SER A 111 -37.47 -14.34 -30.17
N VAL A 112 -36.17 -14.10 -30.34
CA VAL A 112 -35.63 -13.52 -31.57
C VAL A 112 -35.89 -14.42 -32.78
N ALA A 113 -35.63 -15.72 -32.63
CA ALA A 113 -35.89 -16.70 -33.72
C ALA A 113 -37.36 -16.67 -34.15
N THR A 114 -38.31 -16.67 -33.20
CA THR A 114 -39.75 -16.58 -33.49
C THR A 114 -40.11 -15.26 -34.15
N ALA A 115 -39.62 -14.12 -33.64
CA ALA A 115 -39.88 -12.81 -34.24
C ALA A 115 -39.30 -12.70 -35.65
N LYS A 116 -38.12 -13.29 -35.89
CA LYS A 116 -37.47 -13.33 -37.20
C LYS A 116 -38.31 -14.15 -38.19
N MET A 117 -38.76 -15.35 -37.81
CA MET A 117 -39.66 -16.16 -38.68
C MET A 117 -40.94 -15.39 -39.04
N THR A 118 -41.49 -14.62 -38.09
CA THR A 118 -42.66 -13.78 -38.33
C THR A 118 -42.35 -12.69 -39.36
N VAL A 119 -41.21 -12.02 -39.26
CA VAL A 119 -40.79 -11.00 -40.24
C VAL A 119 -40.58 -11.64 -41.61
N ASP A 120 -39.83 -12.75 -41.67
CA ASP A 120 -39.56 -13.45 -42.94
C ASP A 120 -40.86 -13.84 -43.65
N SER A 121 -41.82 -14.43 -42.92
CA SER A 121 -43.16 -14.75 -43.46
C SER A 121 -43.96 -13.52 -43.92
N LYS A 122 -43.91 -12.42 -43.10
CA LYS A 122 -44.61 -11.17 -43.50
C LYS A 122 -43.94 -10.49 -44.69
N GLU A 123 -42.67 -10.61 -44.88
CA GLU A 123 -41.96 -10.09 -46.06
C GLU A 123 -42.33 -10.83 -47.34
N GLU A 124 -42.50 -12.16 -47.28
CA GLU A 124 -42.97 -12.96 -48.40
C GLU A 124 -44.44 -12.60 -48.80
N LEU A 125 -45.36 -12.56 -47.81
CA LEU A 125 -46.69 -12.16 -47.99
C LEU A 125 -46.90 -10.73 -48.51
N PHE A 126 -45.99 -9.82 -48.10
CA PHE A 126 -46.05 -8.45 -48.59
C PHE A 126 -45.59 -8.32 -50.04
N LYS A 127 -44.66 -9.14 -50.50
CA LYS A 127 -44.29 -9.23 -51.95
C LYS A 127 -45.46 -9.65 -52.82
N GLU A 128 -46.32 -10.51 -52.27
CA GLU A 128 -47.57 -10.98 -52.96
C GLU A 128 -48.77 -10.05 -52.72
N ASN A 129 -48.58 -8.87 -52.07
CA ASN A 129 -49.63 -7.90 -51.74
C ASN A 129 -50.77 -8.46 -50.83
N VAL A 130 -50.47 -9.48 -50.02
CA VAL A 130 -51.45 -10.12 -49.10
C VAL A 130 -51.51 -9.38 -47.76
N VAL A 131 -50.41 -8.71 -47.30
CA VAL A 131 -50.36 -7.97 -46.02
C VAL A 131 -50.06 -6.52 -46.28
N SER A 132 -50.41 -5.65 -45.29
CA SER A 132 -50.13 -4.22 -45.36
C SER A 132 -48.71 -3.89 -44.97
N GLN A 133 -48.21 -2.72 -45.44
CA GLN A 133 -46.91 -2.20 -44.99
C GLN A 133 -46.88 -2.00 -43.48
N PHE A 134 -48.01 -1.65 -42.85
CA PHE A 134 -48.11 -1.51 -41.40
C PHE A 134 -47.87 -2.83 -40.67
N ASP A 135 -48.44 -3.95 -41.18
CA ASP A 135 -48.22 -5.27 -40.59
C ASP A 135 -46.78 -5.71 -40.66
N LEU A 136 -46.11 -5.49 -41.80
CA LEU A 136 -44.69 -5.79 -41.96
C LEU A 136 -43.84 -4.93 -41.02
N GLN A 137 -44.12 -3.62 -40.92
CA GLN A 137 -43.39 -2.72 -40.04
C GLN A 137 -43.58 -3.10 -38.56
N THR A 138 -44.76 -3.53 -38.17
CA THR A 138 -45.06 -4.04 -36.82
C THR A 138 -44.25 -5.28 -36.50
N ALA A 139 -44.16 -6.24 -37.43
CA ALA A 139 -43.32 -7.42 -37.26
C ALA A 139 -41.82 -7.07 -37.11
N ARG A 140 -41.34 -6.15 -37.96
CA ARG A 140 -39.95 -5.66 -37.85
C ARG A 140 -39.67 -4.96 -36.52
N ASN A 141 -40.62 -4.17 -36.01
CA ASN A 141 -40.49 -3.54 -34.69
C ASN A 141 -40.47 -4.58 -33.56
N SER A 142 -41.27 -5.66 -33.67
CA SER A 142 -41.24 -6.77 -32.72
C SER A 142 -39.89 -7.50 -32.72
N LEU A 143 -39.33 -7.75 -33.91
CA LEU A 143 -37.99 -8.32 -34.04
C LEU A 143 -36.92 -7.41 -33.40
N ARG A 144 -37.03 -6.08 -33.62
CA ARG A 144 -36.12 -5.11 -32.99
C ARG A 144 -36.20 -5.15 -31.46
N SER A 145 -37.42 -5.23 -30.92
CA SER A 145 -37.68 -5.38 -29.50
C SER A 145 -37.07 -6.66 -28.92
N ALA A 146 -37.27 -7.80 -29.62
CA ALA A 146 -36.72 -9.08 -29.22
C ALA A 146 -35.15 -9.06 -29.21
N ASN A 147 -34.56 -8.43 -30.24
CA ASN A 147 -33.10 -8.25 -30.27
C ASN A 147 -32.58 -7.37 -29.12
N ALA A 148 -33.31 -6.33 -28.73
CA ALA A 148 -32.93 -5.48 -27.57
C ALA A 148 -33.01 -6.29 -26.26
N THR A 149 -34.02 -7.14 -26.10
CA THR A 149 -34.16 -8.05 -24.95
C THR A 149 -33.00 -9.07 -24.92
N LEU A 150 -32.59 -9.62 -26.06
CA LEU A 150 -31.44 -10.51 -26.15
C LEU A 150 -30.16 -9.80 -25.73
N ALA A 151 -29.95 -8.58 -26.22
CA ALA A 151 -28.77 -7.79 -25.84
C ALA A 151 -28.74 -7.52 -24.34
N GLN A 152 -29.86 -7.23 -23.70
CA GLN A 152 -30.00 -7.09 -22.26
C GLN A 152 -29.61 -8.39 -21.53
N ALA A 153 -30.20 -9.53 -21.95
CA ALA A 153 -29.90 -10.83 -21.33
C ALA A 153 -28.39 -11.21 -21.47
N GLN A 154 -27.79 -10.89 -22.62
CA GLN A 154 -26.37 -11.10 -22.83
C GLN A 154 -25.50 -10.23 -21.90
N ALA A 155 -25.89 -8.99 -21.65
CA ALA A 155 -25.21 -8.11 -20.68
C ALA A 155 -25.32 -8.66 -19.23
N GLU A 156 -26.51 -9.18 -18.86
CA GLU A 156 -26.70 -9.83 -17.55
C GLU A 156 -25.85 -11.10 -17.42
N LEU A 157 -25.74 -11.91 -18.47
CA LEU A 157 -24.86 -13.07 -18.52
C LEU A 157 -23.39 -12.69 -18.33
N LEU A 158 -22.95 -11.61 -18.98
CA LEU A 158 -21.58 -11.10 -18.82
C LEU A 158 -21.33 -10.66 -17.36
N ASN A 159 -22.26 -9.94 -16.75
CA ASN A 159 -22.16 -9.53 -15.35
C ASN A 159 -22.09 -10.74 -14.41
N ALA A 160 -22.94 -11.74 -14.60
CA ALA A 160 -22.92 -12.96 -13.80
C ALA A 160 -21.59 -13.74 -13.96
N ARG A 161 -21.02 -13.77 -15.17
CA ARG A 161 -19.72 -14.37 -15.45
C ARG A 161 -18.58 -13.62 -14.74
N ASN A 162 -18.59 -12.29 -14.79
CA ASN A 162 -17.60 -11.46 -14.11
C ASN A 162 -17.67 -11.66 -12.60
N ASN A 163 -18.88 -11.64 -12.01
CA ASN A 163 -19.06 -11.88 -10.59
C ASN A 163 -18.53 -13.26 -10.17
N LEU A 164 -18.78 -14.31 -10.96
CA LEU A 164 -18.18 -15.62 -10.70
C LEU A 164 -16.65 -15.60 -10.83
N SER A 165 -16.10 -14.85 -11.77
CA SER A 165 -14.63 -14.73 -11.90
C SER A 165 -13.98 -14.07 -10.69
N TYR A 166 -14.66 -13.11 -10.07
CA TYR A 166 -14.20 -12.40 -8.88
C TYR A 166 -14.22 -13.25 -7.60
N THR A 167 -14.88 -14.43 -7.63
CA THR A 167 -14.81 -15.39 -6.52
C THR A 167 -13.41 -16.01 -6.37
N VAL A 168 -12.61 -16.00 -7.44
CA VAL A 168 -11.24 -16.51 -7.46
C VAL A 168 -10.29 -15.33 -7.39
N ILE A 169 -9.78 -15.07 -6.19
CA ILE A 169 -8.86 -13.96 -5.95
C ILE A 169 -7.46 -14.37 -6.37
N LYS A 170 -6.87 -13.60 -7.28
CA LYS A 170 -5.56 -13.89 -7.88
C LYS A 170 -4.56 -12.79 -7.56
N SER A 171 -3.27 -13.14 -7.58
CA SER A 171 -2.20 -12.15 -7.47
C SER A 171 -2.15 -11.25 -8.71
N PRO A 172 -2.12 -9.92 -8.54
CA PRO A 172 -1.98 -8.97 -9.65
C PRO A 172 -0.55 -8.86 -10.16
N VAL A 173 0.45 -9.23 -9.35
CA VAL A 173 1.90 -9.11 -9.64
C VAL A 173 2.63 -10.39 -9.22
N ASP A 174 3.85 -10.55 -9.74
CA ASP A 174 4.81 -11.52 -9.21
C ASP A 174 5.42 -10.95 -7.93
N GLY A 175 5.68 -11.80 -6.92
CA GLY A 175 6.27 -11.31 -5.68
C GLY A 175 6.16 -12.27 -4.51
N ILE A 176 6.25 -11.73 -3.31
CA ILE A 176 6.13 -12.46 -2.05
C ILE A 176 4.81 -12.07 -1.38
N ALA A 177 4.04 -13.07 -1.00
CA ALA A 177 2.80 -12.90 -0.24
C ALA A 177 3.12 -12.46 1.19
N GLY A 178 2.54 -11.34 1.62
CA GLY A 178 2.64 -10.84 2.98
C GLY A 178 1.82 -11.66 3.98
N MET A 179 1.58 -11.07 5.14
CA MET A 179 0.71 -11.67 6.15
C MET A 179 -0.76 -11.50 5.76
N SER A 180 -1.58 -12.51 6.06
CA SER A 180 -3.02 -12.48 5.89
C SER A 180 -3.71 -12.81 7.20
N SER A 181 -4.62 -11.95 7.63
CA SER A 181 -5.45 -12.20 8.82
C SER A 181 -6.67 -13.07 8.52
N TYR A 182 -6.91 -13.39 7.24
CA TYR A 182 -8.12 -14.09 6.80
C TYR A 182 -7.90 -15.60 6.68
N ARG A 183 -8.88 -16.36 7.15
CA ARG A 183 -8.88 -17.83 7.19
C ARG A 183 -10.12 -18.38 6.48
N VAL A 184 -10.11 -19.67 6.22
CA VAL A 184 -11.30 -20.38 5.70
C VAL A 184 -12.46 -20.22 6.68
N GLY A 185 -13.62 -19.80 6.18
CA GLY A 185 -14.81 -19.51 6.96
C GLY A 185 -15.02 -18.03 7.28
N ASP A 186 -14.02 -17.16 7.06
CA ASP A 186 -14.19 -15.74 7.27
C ASP A 186 -15.06 -15.09 6.18
N LEU A 187 -15.86 -14.13 6.58
CA LEU A 187 -16.68 -13.31 5.67
C LEU A 187 -15.84 -12.15 5.14
N VAL A 188 -15.77 -12.02 3.84
CA VAL A 188 -15.14 -10.87 3.16
C VAL A 188 -16.18 -10.04 2.40
N SER A 189 -15.89 -8.76 2.19
CA SER A 189 -16.77 -7.83 1.51
C SER A 189 -15.98 -6.90 0.59
N SER A 190 -16.58 -6.49 -0.53
CA SER A 190 -16.01 -5.50 -1.44
C SER A 190 -15.83 -4.10 -0.82
N SER A 191 -16.47 -3.82 0.33
CA SER A 191 -16.36 -2.54 1.05
C SER A 191 -15.28 -2.53 2.14
N MET A 192 -14.42 -3.54 2.20
CA MET A 192 -13.34 -3.62 3.20
C MET A 192 -12.30 -2.53 2.99
N SER A 193 -11.86 -1.90 4.08
CA SER A 193 -10.81 -0.88 4.08
C SER A 193 -9.38 -1.47 4.09
N SER A 194 -9.24 -2.74 4.53
CA SER A 194 -7.94 -3.42 4.60
C SER A 194 -7.84 -4.51 3.55
N PRO A 195 -6.68 -4.70 2.92
CA PRO A 195 -6.48 -5.78 1.96
C PRO A 195 -6.53 -7.15 2.64
N MET A 196 -6.96 -8.17 1.91
CA MET A 196 -6.92 -9.57 2.38
C MET A 196 -5.48 -10.05 2.57
N ILE A 197 -4.60 -9.64 1.68
CA ILE A 197 -3.17 -9.90 1.68
C ILE A 197 -2.48 -8.82 0.85
N SER A 198 -1.23 -8.49 1.18
CA SER A 198 -0.36 -7.70 0.31
C SER A 198 0.59 -8.62 -0.46
N VAL A 199 0.86 -8.30 -1.71
CA VAL A 199 1.90 -8.95 -2.50
C VAL A 199 2.95 -7.92 -2.84
N SER A 200 4.20 -8.19 -2.44
CA SER A 200 5.34 -7.30 -2.62
C SER A 200 6.26 -7.86 -3.71
N ASP A 201 6.50 -7.05 -4.74
CA ASP A 201 7.52 -7.35 -5.74
C ASP A 201 8.89 -6.95 -5.19
N ASN A 202 9.66 -7.94 -4.76
CA ASN A 202 11.00 -7.77 -4.18
C ASN A 202 12.12 -7.96 -5.22
N SER A 203 11.81 -7.92 -6.51
CA SER A 203 12.83 -8.00 -7.58
C SER A 203 13.84 -6.86 -7.52
N GLU A 204 13.37 -5.69 -7.11
CA GLU A 204 14.15 -4.50 -6.81
C GLU A 204 13.69 -3.92 -5.47
N MET A 205 14.64 -3.48 -4.65
CA MET A 205 14.35 -2.90 -3.34
C MET A 205 14.75 -1.43 -3.34
N TYR A 206 13.86 -0.57 -2.87
CA TYR A 206 14.11 0.85 -2.69
C TYR A 206 14.28 1.17 -1.21
N ALA A 207 15.37 1.87 -0.89
CA ALA A 207 15.61 2.40 0.45
C ALA A 207 15.27 3.90 0.47
N TYR A 208 14.20 4.25 1.16
CA TYR A 208 13.78 5.64 1.36
C TYR A 208 14.37 6.16 2.67
N PHE A 209 15.17 7.21 2.58
CA PHE A 209 15.73 7.87 3.75
C PHE A 209 15.62 9.39 3.60
N SER A 210 15.45 10.07 4.74
CA SER A 210 15.34 11.52 4.77
C SER A 210 16.68 12.15 5.16
N MET A 211 17.08 13.16 4.42
CA MET A 211 18.28 13.96 4.69
C MET A 211 17.90 15.44 4.80
N THR A 212 18.64 16.17 5.65
CA THR A 212 18.53 17.63 5.67
C THR A 212 19.26 18.23 4.47
N GLU A 213 18.84 19.42 4.04
CA GLU A 213 19.50 20.16 2.94
C GLU A 213 21.02 20.29 3.14
N LYS A 214 21.44 20.59 4.37
CA LYS A 214 22.86 20.70 4.72
C LYS A 214 23.63 19.40 4.48
N GLN A 215 23.01 18.24 4.73
CA GLN A 215 23.61 16.93 4.50
C GLN A 215 23.71 16.61 3.02
N ILE A 216 22.67 16.98 2.23
CA ILE A 216 22.67 16.79 0.78
C ILE A 216 23.79 17.64 0.13
N LEU A 217 23.90 18.90 0.53
CA LEU A 217 24.94 19.80 0.05
C LEU A 217 26.38 19.32 0.44
N ALA A 218 26.52 18.65 1.58
CA ALA A 218 27.81 18.07 1.98
C ALA A 218 28.20 16.82 1.15
N LEU A 219 27.22 16.07 0.65
CA LEU A 219 27.44 14.90 -0.21
C LEU A 219 27.71 15.26 -1.67
N SER A 220 27.26 16.43 -2.13
CA SER A 220 27.43 16.89 -3.52
C SER A 220 28.77 17.63 -3.76
N ARG A 221 29.61 17.79 -2.74
CA ARG A 221 30.98 18.38 -2.80
C ARG A 221 32.05 17.29 -2.87
#